data_90cde8db13f19034f92d256dfd512e8e
#
_entry.id   90cde8db13f19034f92d256dfd512e8e
#
_cell.length_a   1.000
_cell.length_b   1.000
_cell.length_c   1.000
_cell.angle_alpha   90.00
_cell.angle_beta   90.00
_cell.angle_gamma   90.00
#
_symmetry.space_group_name_H-M   'P 1'
#
loop_
_entity.id
_entity.type
_entity.pdbx_description
1 polymer ?
#
loop_
_entity_poly.entity_id
_entity_poly.type
_entity_poly.pdbx_seq_one_letter_code
_entity_poly.pdbx_strand_id
1 'polypeptide(L)'
;MDALALARWQFAATTVYHFLFVPITIGTGFLVAGLQTAWYRTGNEKYLKSTKFFGKLFLINFAMGVVTGIVQEFQFGMNWSNYSRFVGDIFGAPLAMEGLLAFFLESTFLGMWIFGWDRLPKKLHLASIWLAATGTVLSAYFILAANAWMQHPVGYTMNIEKGRAELTDIVAVLTQKTALATFTHTMAFAAFTAGAFMAGVSGWLLARKRHEEVLKPTLKLGLVTVLVSFLIVGVTGDWSARVMTEQQPMKMAAAEALYDTQNGAPFSLLTIGTLD
;
A
#
# COMPACT_ATOMS: atom_id res chain seq x y z
N MET A 1 -25.33 11.16 -17.66
CA MET A 1 -23.94 11.49 -17.25
C MET A 1 -23.16 11.77 -18.51
N ASP A 2 -22.35 12.83 -18.52
CA ASP A 2 -21.46 13.10 -19.65
C ASP A 2 -20.23 12.15 -19.64
N ALA A 3 -19.48 12.13 -20.73
CA ALA A 3 -18.31 11.26 -20.88
C ALA A 3 -17.23 11.54 -19.82
N LEU A 4 -17.07 12.80 -19.40
CA LEU A 4 -16.10 13.22 -18.38
C LEU A 4 -16.48 12.64 -17.00
N ALA A 5 -17.75 12.73 -16.62
CA ALA A 5 -18.24 12.17 -15.37
C ALA A 5 -18.06 10.64 -15.32
N LEU A 6 -18.35 9.94 -16.42
CA LEU A 6 -18.13 8.49 -16.53
C LEU A 6 -16.64 8.13 -16.42
N ALA A 7 -15.73 8.87 -17.06
CA ALA A 7 -14.30 8.66 -16.97
C ALA A 7 -13.77 8.85 -15.54
N ARG A 8 -14.25 9.87 -14.82
CA ARG A 8 -13.93 10.11 -13.41
C ARG A 8 -14.42 8.98 -12.50
N TRP A 9 -15.65 8.53 -12.71
CA TRP A 9 -16.20 7.40 -11.95
C TRP A 9 -15.44 6.09 -12.22
N GLN A 10 -15.11 5.82 -13.48
CA GLN A 10 -14.31 4.65 -13.84
C GLN A 10 -12.94 4.67 -13.14
N PHE A 11 -12.23 5.79 -13.19
CA PHE A 11 -10.94 5.93 -12.51
C PHE A 11 -11.09 5.78 -10.99
N ALA A 12 -12.04 6.46 -10.38
CA ALA A 12 -12.28 6.37 -8.94
C ALA A 12 -12.60 4.93 -8.51
N ALA A 13 -13.48 4.24 -9.23
CA ALA A 13 -13.87 2.87 -8.93
C ALA A 13 -12.68 1.90 -9.05
N THR A 14 -11.87 2.01 -10.11
CA THR A 14 -10.69 1.15 -10.29
C THR A 14 -9.64 1.39 -9.21
N THR A 15 -9.38 2.64 -8.85
CA THR A 15 -8.40 3.02 -7.82
C THR A 15 -8.83 2.53 -6.44
N VAL A 16 -10.07 2.80 -6.04
CA VAL A 16 -10.60 2.37 -4.72
C VAL A 16 -10.63 0.84 -4.64
N TYR A 17 -11.05 0.17 -5.71
CA TYR A 17 -11.12 -1.30 -5.72
C TYR A 17 -9.73 -1.94 -5.63
N HIS A 18 -8.75 -1.42 -6.36
CA HIS A 18 -7.37 -1.89 -6.23
C HIS A 18 -6.82 -1.67 -4.81
N PHE A 19 -7.04 -0.49 -4.25
CA PHE A 19 -6.53 -0.14 -2.93
C PHE A 19 -7.08 -1.01 -1.79
N LEU A 20 -8.23 -1.68 -1.96
CA LEU A 20 -8.72 -2.65 -0.97
C LEU A 20 -7.76 -3.84 -0.76
N PHE A 21 -7.06 -4.26 -1.81
CA PHE A 21 -6.16 -5.42 -1.75
C PHE A 21 -4.75 -5.05 -1.28
N VAL A 22 -4.28 -3.84 -1.60
CA VAL A 22 -2.88 -3.43 -1.38
C VAL A 22 -2.45 -3.51 0.09
N PRO A 23 -3.10 -2.84 1.06
CA PRO A 23 -2.67 -2.88 2.45
C PRO A 23 -2.80 -4.27 3.07
N ILE A 24 -3.82 -5.05 2.68
CA ILE A 24 -3.97 -6.43 3.12
C ILE A 24 -2.80 -7.27 2.61
N THR A 25 -2.44 -7.15 1.32
CA THR A 25 -1.32 -7.88 0.71
C THR A 25 -0.01 -7.56 1.42
N ILE A 26 0.34 -6.29 1.53
CA ILE A 26 1.61 -5.86 2.14
C ILE A 26 1.72 -6.40 3.57
N GLY A 27 0.75 -6.10 4.41
CA GLY A 27 0.83 -6.48 5.82
C GLY A 27 0.71 -7.99 6.06
N THR A 28 -0.17 -8.71 5.33
CA THR A 28 -0.28 -10.16 5.50
C THR A 28 0.95 -10.91 5.00
N GLY A 29 1.66 -10.41 3.99
CA GLY A 29 2.94 -10.96 3.54
C GLY A 29 3.94 -11.07 4.69
N PHE A 30 4.12 -9.99 5.46
CA PHE A 30 5.01 -9.98 6.64
C PHE A 30 4.48 -10.85 7.78
N LEU A 31 3.18 -10.87 8.04
CA LEU A 31 2.60 -11.73 9.08
C LEU A 31 2.80 -13.22 8.74
N VAL A 32 2.63 -13.60 7.48
CA VAL A 32 2.88 -14.97 7.01
C VAL A 32 4.37 -15.31 7.10
N ALA A 33 5.27 -14.41 6.69
CA ALA A 33 6.71 -14.58 6.84
C ALA A 33 7.12 -14.73 8.32
N GLY A 34 6.52 -13.97 9.22
CA GLY A 34 6.69 -14.08 10.66
C GLY A 34 6.24 -15.44 11.22
N LEU A 35 5.06 -15.91 10.81
CA LEU A 35 4.55 -17.25 11.18
C LEU A 35 5.47 -18.37 10.68
N GLN A 36 5.95 -18.25 9.43
CA GLN A 36 6.90 -19.22 8.88
C GLN A 36 8.26 -19.18 9.60
N THR A 37 8.72 -17.99 10.00
CA THR A 37 9.92 -17.85 10.82
C THR A 37 9.76 -18.52 12.17
N ALA A 38 8.59 -18.36 12.81
CA ALA A 38 8.29 -19.05 14.07
C ALA A 38 8.31 -20.58 13.90
N TRP A 39 7.71 -21.10 12.82
CA TRP A 39 7.80 -22.52 12.50
C TRP A 39 9.25 -22.97 12.26
N TYR A 40 10.01 -22.24 11.46
CA TYR A 40 11.41 -22.57 11.16
C TYR A 40 12.28 -22.66 12.41
N ARG A 41 12.06 -21.75 13.37
CA ARG A 41 12.84 -21.70 14.62
C ARG A 41 12.40 -22.71 15.68
N THR A 42 11.11 -22.99 15.78
CA THR A 42 10.55 -23.82 16.86
C THR A 42 10.21 -25.22 16.44
N GLY A 43 10.10 -25.50 15.14
CA GLY A 43 9.59 -26.77 14.62
C GLY A 43 8.11 -27.04 14.92
N ASN A 44 7.39 -26.12 15.56
CA ASN A 44 6.02 -26.31 15.99
C ASN A 44 5.04 -26.26 14.81
N GLU A 45 4.36 -27.38 14.56
CA GLU A 45 3.41 -27.59 13.47
C GLU A 45 2.20 -26.63 13.49
N LYS A 46 1.88 -26.05 14.63
CA LYS A 46 0.81 -25.02 14.71
C LYS A 46 1.16 -23.82 13.83
N TYR A 47 2.40 -23.35 13.86
CA TYR A 47 2.85 -22.25 13.03
C TYR A 47 2.87 -22.60 11.54
N LEU A 48 3.22 -23.85 11.18
CA LEU A 48 3.16 -24.30 9.80
C LEU A 48 1.72 -24.31 9.27
N LYS A 49 0.77 -24.83 10.06
CA LYS A 49 -0.65 -24.82 9.70
C LYS A 49 -1.17 -23.38 9.55
N SER A 50 -0.80 -22.48 10.47
CA SER A 50 -1.14 -21.05 10.39
C SER A 50 -0.55 -20.39 9.14
N THR A 51 0.73 -20.65 8.83
CA THR A 51 1.41 -20.15 7.64
C THR A 51 0.69 -20.60 6.36
N LYS A 52 0.37 -21.89 6.26
CA LYS A 52 -0.36 -22.43 5.09
C LYS A 52 -1.76 -21.86 4.95
N PHE A 53 -2.47 -21.65 6.06
CA PHE A 53 -3.82 -21.09 6.06
C PHE A 53 -3.82 -19.61 5.63
N PHE A 54 -3.07 -18.77 6.34
CA PHE A 54 -2.99 -17.33 6.00
C PHE A 54 -2.22 -17.07 4.71
N GLY A 55 -1.29 -17.96 4.36
CA GLY A 55 -0.60 -17.92 3.08
C GLY A 55 -1.55 -18.09 1.89
N LYS A 56 -2.56 -18.95 1.98
CA LYS A 56 -3.60 -19.06 0.94
C LYS A 56 -4.41 -17.78 0.81
N LEU A 57 -4.80 -17.17 1.94
CA LEU A 57 -5.53 -15.90 1.93
C LEU A 57 -4.67 -14.76 1.35
N PHE A 58 -3.39 -14.72 1.72
CA PHE A 58 -2.41 -13.80 1.13
C PHE A 58 -2.31 -13.98 -0.38
N LEU A 59 -2.17 -15.21 -0.89
CA LEU A 59 -2.07 -15.50 -2.32
C LEU A 59 -3.31 -15.08 -3.10
N ILE A 60 -4.50 -15.37 -2.57
CA ILE A 60 -5.76 -14.94 -3.20
C ILE A 60 -5.82 -13.42 -3.27
N ASN A 61 -5.52 -12.74 -2.16
CA ASN A 61 -5.53 -11.29 -2.10
C ASN A 61 -4.46 -10.67 -3.03
N PHE A 62 -3.25 -11.22 -3.05
CA PHE A 62 -2.18 -10.82 -3.96
C PHE A 62 -2.60 -10.94 -5.42
N ALA A 63 -3.16 -12.08 -5.83
CA ALA A 63 -3.61 -12.29 -7.21
C ALA A 63 -4.68 -11.27 -7.61
N MET A 64 -5.64 -10.99 -6.73
CA MET A 64 -6.65 -9.95 -6.95
C MET A 64 -6.02 -8.56 -7.04
N GLY A 65 -5.04 -8.28 -6.19
CA GLY A 65 -4.25 -7.04 -6.22
C GLY A 65 -3.55 -6.84 -7.56
N VAL A 66 -2.87 -7.86 -8.08
CA VAL A 66 -2.19 -7.82 -9.39
C VAL A 66 -3.19 -7.54 -10.52
N VAL A 67 -4.30 -8.29 -10.58
CA VAL A 67 -5.30 -8.09 -11.64
C VAL A 67 -5.89 -6.68 -11.62
N THR A 68 -6.26 -6.20 -10.45
CA THR A 68 -6.82 -4.85 -10.29
C THR A 68 -5.79 -3.74 -10.51
N GLY A 69 -4.52 -3.98 -10.19
CA GLY A 69 -3.40 -3.09 -10.47
C GLY A 69 -3.16 -2.92 -11.97
N ILE A 70 -3.17 -4.03 -12.74
CA ILE A 70 -3.06 -3.98 -14.20
C ILE A 70 -4.20 -3.15 -14.80
N VAL A 71 -5.44 -3.35 -14.33
CA VAL A 71 -6.58 -2.53 -14.79
C VAL A 71 -6.35 -1.05 -14.49
N GLN A 72 -5.77 -0.71 -13.34
CA GLN A 72 -5.45 0.67 -13.00
C GLN A 72 -4.33 1.26 -13.87
N GLU A 73 -3.30 0.48 -14.18
CA GLU A 73 -2.21 0.87 -15.10
C GLU A 73 -2.76 1.30 -16.47
N PHE A 74 -3.75 0.59 -17.01
CA PHE A 74 -4.38 0.96 -18.27
C PHE A 74 -5.05 2.35 -18.25
N GLN A 75 -5.44 2.88 -17.07
CA GLN A 75 -6.04 4.20 -16.97
C GLN A 75 -5.09 5.31 -17.42
N PHE A 76 -3.77 5.13 -17.29
CA PHE A 76 -2.76 6.08 -17.77
C PHE A 76 -2.77 6.24 -19.30
N GLY A 77 -3.08 5.17 -20.03
CA GLY A 77 -3.25 5.21 -21.49
C GLY A 77 -4.65 5.60 -21.95
N MET A 78 -5.63 5.65 -21.06
CA MET A 78 -7.04 5.90 -21.35
C MET A 78 -7.50 7.25 -20.78
N ASN A 79 -8.10 7.24 -19.59
CA ASN A 79 -8.69 8.44 -18.97
C ASN A 79 -7.64 9.48 -18.56
N TRP A 80 -6.41 9.07 -18.32
CA TRP A 80 -5.28 9.93 -17.91
C TRP A 80 -4.24 10.12 -19.02
N SER A 81 -4.57 9.83 -20.26
CA SER A 81 -3.61 9.90 -21.39
C SER A 81 -2.98 11.28 -21.57
N ASN A 82 -3.73 12.36 -21.40
CA ASN A 82 -3.18 13.72 -21.49
C ASN A 82 -2.22 14.03 -20.34
N TYR A 83 -2.56 13.63 -19.13
CA TYR A 83 -1.68 13.74 -17.98
C TYR A 83 -0.39 12.92 -18.20
N SER A 84 -0.49 11.69 -18.66
CA SER A 84 0.64 10.83 -18.94
C SER A 84 1.57 11.40 -20.01
N ARG A 85 1.05 12.08 -21.02
CA ARG A 85 1.90 12.79 -22.01
C ARG A 85 2.65 13.96 -21.39
N PHE A 86 2.01 14.68 -20.46
CA PHE A 86 2.60 15.85 -19.83
C PHE A 86 3.70 15.47 -18.82
N VAL A 87 3.50 14.42 -18.02
CA VAL A 87 4.42 14.01 -16.94
C VAL A 87 5.09 12.66 -17.17
N GLY A 88 4.93 12.04 -18.34
CA GLY A 88 5.36 10.66 -18.59
C GLY A 88 6.84 10.40 -18.35
N ASP A 89 7.69 11.39 -18.53
CA ASP A 89 9.11 11.28 -18.26
C ASP A 89 9.40 11.12 -16.75
N ILE A 90 8.67 11.87 -15.93
CA ILE A 90 8.85 11.86 -14.47
C ILE A 90 8.15 10.65 -13.84
N PHE A 91 6.92 10.39 -14.26
CA PHE A 91 6.09 9.34 -13.70
C PHE A 91 6.55 7.95 -14.14
N GLY A 92 7.05 7.86 -15.38
CA GLY A 92 7.52 6.62 -15.97
C GLY A 92 8.74 6.03 -15.29
N ALA A 93 9.62 6.83 -14.72
CA ALA A 93 10.81 6.33 -14.04
C ALA A 93 10.48 5.52 -12.77
N PRO A 94 9.69 6.01 -11.78
CA PRO A 94 9.24 5.20 -10.66
C PRO A 94 8.43 3.98 -11.07
N LEU A 95 7.54 4.09 -12.07
CA LEU A 95 6.74 2.95 -12.56
C LEU A 95 7.63 1.88 -13.21
N ALA A 96 8.66 2.27 -13.97
CA ALA A 96 9.61 1.33 -14.54
C ALA A 96 10.42 0.62 -13.44
N MET A 97 10.84 1.34 -12.39
CA MET A 97 11.52 0.75 -11.23
C MET A 97 10.60 -0.20 -10.47
N GLU A 98 9.33 0.14 -10.33
CA GLU A 98 8.31 -0.75 -9.75
C GLU A 98 8.21 -2.04 -10.56
N GLY A 99 7.98 -1.98 -11.85
CA GLY A 99 7.83 -3.16 -12.70
C GLY A 99 9.09 -4.03 -12.77
N LEU A 100 10.26 -3.40 -12.98
CA LEU A 100 11.51 -4.11 -13.19
C LEU A 100 12.16 -4.64 -11.90
N LEU A 101 12.05 -3.92 -10.79
CA LEU A 101 12.69 -4.31 -9.54
C LEU A 101 11.69 -4.95 -8.58
N ALA A 102 10.62 -4.24 -8.24
CA ALA A 102 9.70 -4.68 -7.20
C ALA A 102 8.82 -5.85 -7.67
N PHE A 103 8.12 -5.71 -8.79
CA PHE A 103 7.23 -6.76 -9.29
C PHE A 103 8.00 -8.02 -9.75
N PHE A 104 9.21 -7.86 -10.32
CA PHE A 104 10.06 -9.01 -10.63
C PHE A 104 10.49 -9.76 -9.35
N LEU A 105 10.86 -9.01 -8.30
CA LEU A 105 11.17 -9.59 -6.99
C LEU A 105 9.96 -10.34 -6.42
N GLU A 106 8.79 -9.71 -6.41
CA GLU A 106 7.54 -10.30 -5.92
C GLU A 106 7.22 -11.60 -6.67
N SER A 107 7.10 -11.55 -7.99
CA SER A 107 6.66 -12.68 -8.81
C SER A 107 7.63 -13.85 -8.74
N THR A 108 8.94 -13.59 -8.79
CA THR A 108 9.97 -14.63 -8.72
C THR A 108 9.95 -15.34 -7.37
N PHE A 109 10.04 -14.58 -6.27
CA PHE A 109 10.12 -15.17 -4.94
C PHE A 109 8.80 -15.71 -4.44
N LEU A 110 7.67 -15.15 -4.87
CA LEU A 110 6.36 -15.73 -4.60
C LEU A 110 6.19 -17.08 -5.33
N GLY A 111 6.63 -17.18 -6.59
CA GLY A 111 6.68 -18.43 -7.33
C GLY A 111 7.54 -19.49 -6.62
N MET A 112 8.74 -19.10 -6.15
CA MET A 112 9.59 -19.97 -5.36
C MET A 112 8.90 -20.41 -4.05
N TRP A 113 8.17 -19.53 -3.39
CA TRP A 113 7.46 -19.84 -2.16
C TRP A 113 6.28 -20.80 -2.39
N ILE A 114 5.49 -20.59 -3.46
CA ILE A 114 4.32 -21.43 -3.78
C ILE A 114 4.76 -22.86 -4.12
N PHE A 115 5.77 -23.01 -4.97
CA PHE A 115 6.19 -24.29 -5.53
C PHE A 115 7.36 -24.94 -4.78
N GLY A 116 7.91 -24.25 -3.78
CA GLY A 116 9.14 -24.64 -3.09
C GLY A 116 8.96 -25.47 -1.82
N TRP A 117 7.72 -25.73 -1.35
CA TRP A 117 7.46 -26.37 -0.05
C TRP A 117 8.20 -27.68 0.15
N ASP A 118 8.22 -28.56 -0.86
CA ASP A 118 8.86 -29.86 -0.82
C ASP A 118 10.13 -29.94 -1.70
N ARG A 119 10.53 -28.82 -2.32
CA ARG A 119 11.64 -28.75 -3.29
C ARG A 119 12.82 -27.92 -2.80
N LEU A 120 12.56 -26.90 -2.00
CA LEU A 120 13.58 -25.99 -1.51
C LEU A 120 14.01 -26.31 -0.08
N PRO A 121 15.30 -26.11 0.26
CA PRO A 121 15.71 -26.11 1.65
C PRO A 121 14.89 -25.11 2.47
N LYS A 122 14.51 -25.48 3.70
CA LYS A 122 13.63 -24.66 4.57
C LYS A 122 14.11 -23.21 4.71
N LYS A 123 15.43 -22.98 4.74
CA LYS A 123 16.01 -21.63 4.83
C LYS A 123 15.74 -20.80 3.57
N LEU A 124 15.93 -21.37 2.38
CA LEU A 124 15.66 -20.67 1.11
C LEU A 124 14.16 -20.45 0.91
N HIS A 125 13.35 -21.41 1.29
CA HIS A 125 11.89 -21.27 1.25
C HIS A 125 11.38 -20.17 2.21
N LEU A 126 11.99 -20.05 3.39
CA LEU A 126 11.70 -18.93 4.29
C LEU A 126 12.17 -17.58 3.70
N ALA A 127 13.37 -17.55 3.12
CA ALA A 127 13.89 -16.34 2.49
C ALA A 127 12.98 -15.87 1.34
N SER A 128 12.39 -16.79 0.57
CA SER A 128 11.53 -16.42 -0.55
C SER A 128 10.29 -15.63 -0.13
N ILE A 129 9.61 -15.98 0.97
CA ILE A 129 8.46 -15.21 1.45
C ILE A 129 8.87 -13.84 2.00
N TRP A 130 10.03 -13.73 2.67
CA TRP A 130 10.55 -12.45 3.12
C TRP A 130 10.90 -11.53 1.94
N LEU A 131 11.52 -12.07 0.89
CA LEU A 131 11.86 -11.30 -0.31
C LEU A 131 10.61 -10.90 -1.10
N ALA A 132 9.62 -11.78 -1.23
CA ALA A 132 8.33 -11.44 -1.82
C ALA A 132 7.63 -10.31 -1.04
N ALA A 133 7.54 -10.42 0.29
CA ALA A 133 6.98 -9.37 1.14
C ALA A 133 7.76 -8.05 1.06
N THR A 134 9.09 -8.09 0.93
CA THR A 134 9.89 -6.88 0.71
C THR A 134 9.60 -6.26 -0.67
N GLY A 135 9.38 -7.09 -1.69
CA GLY A 135 8.96 -6.64 -3.01
C GLY A 135 7.69 -5.78 -2.95
N THR A 136 6.65 -6.23 -2.22
CA THR A 136 5.39 -5.47 -2.07
C THR A 136 5.59 -4.10 -1.42
N VAL A 137 6.55 -3.98 -0.50
CA VAL A 137 6.92 -2.68 0.11
C VAL A 137 7.65 -1.78 -0.88
N LEU A 138 8.56 -2.34 -1.69
CA LEU A 138 9.27 -1.57 -2.73
C LEU A 138 8.31 -1.09 -3.81
N SER A 139 7.37 -1.93 -4.25
CA SER A 139 6.30 -1.55 -5.17
C SER A 139 5.52 -0.35 -4.64
N ALA A 140 5.03 -0.45 -3.41
CA ALA A 140 4.33 0.66 -2.76
C ALA A 140 5.18 1.93 -2.65
N TYR A 141 6.48 1.81 -2.40
CA TYR A 141 7.38 2.96 -2.32
C TYR A 141 7.47 3.72 -3.65
N PHE A 142 7.68 3.02 -4.76
CA PHE A 142 7.79 3.64 -6.08
C PHE A 142 6.50 4.32 -6.51
N ILE A 143 5.36 3.65 -6.31
CA ILE A 143 4.04 4.23 -6.62
C ILE A 143 3.73 5.45 -5.76
N LEU A 144 4.04 5.40 -4.46
CA LEU A 144 3.83 6.53 -3.56
C LEU A 144 4.77 7.70 -3.84
N ALA A 145 6.00 7.45 -4.29
CA ALA A 145 6.91 8.51 -4.73
C ALA A 145 6.38 9.23 -5.97
N ALA A 146 5.85 8.48 -6.95
CA ALA A 146 5.18 9.05 -8.11
C ALA A 146 3.92 9.86 -7.71
N ASN A 147 3.10 9.34 -6.80
CA ASN A 147 1.95 10.05 -6.26
C ASN A 147 2.34 11.33 -5.49
N ALA A 148 3.40 11.27 -4.69
CA ALA A 148 3.90 12.40 -3.94
C ALA A 148 4.38 13.54 -4.84
N TRP A 149 4.95 13.21 -6.00
CA TRP A 149 5.34 14.22 -6.99
C TRP A 149 4.13 15.03 -7.49
N MET A 150 2.98 14.41 -7.68
CA MET A 150 1.76 15.15 -8.06
C MET A 150 1.31 16.16 -7.00
N GLN A 151 1.65 15.92 -5.74
CA GLN A 151 1.28 16.80 -4.62
C GLN A 151 2.33 17.89 -4.37
N HIS A 152 3.59 17.57 -4.60
CA HIS A 152 4.71 18.49 -4.45
C HIS A 152 5.76 18.21 -5.54
N PRO A 153 5.65 18.87 -6.72
CA PRO A 153 6.54 18.65 -7.84
C PRO A 153 7.98 19.11 -7.54
N VAL A 154 8.95 18.18 -7.65
CA VAL A 154 10.38 18.42 -7.46
C VAL A 154 11.19 17.66 -8.52
N GLY A 155 12.45 18.04 -8.74
CA GLY A 155 13.38 17.31 -9.62
C GLY A 155 12.96 17.27 -11.08
N TYR A 156 12.35 18.35 -11.60
CA TYR A 156 11.90 18.45 -12.97
C TYR A 156 12.17 19.83 -13.58
N THR A 157 12.15 19.91 -14.91
CA THR A 157 12.11 21.17 -15.66
C THR A 157 10.98 21.14 -16.68
N MET A 158 10.43 22.32 -16.98
CA MET A 158 9.43 22.48 -18.03
C MET A 158 10.11 22.63 -19.38
N ASN A 159 9.88 21.69 -20.29
CA ASN A 159 10.26 21.83 -21.69
C ASN A 159 9.10 22.50 -22.44
N ILE A 160 9.26 23.81 -22.68
CA ILE A 160 8.21 24.64 -23.31
C ILE A 160 7.97 24.22 -24.76
N GLU A 161 9.04 23.85 -25.50
CA GLU A 161 8.93 23.41 -26.90
C GLU A 161 8.14 22.12 -27.06
N LYS A 162 8.31 21.18 -26.14
CA LYS A 162 7.59 19.90 -26.15
C LYS A 162 6.28 19.95 -25.36
N GLY A 163 6.01 21.03 -24.63
CA GLY A 163 4.82 21.19 -23.78
C GLY A 163 4.70 20.13 -22.67
N ARG A 164 5.83 19.69 -22.10
CA ARG A 164 5.86 18.64 -21.06
C ARG A 164 6.89 18.92 -19.97
N ALA A 165 6.69 18.31 -18.81
CA ALA A 165 7.67 18.26 -17.75
C ALA A 165 8.68 17.14 -18.00
N GLU A 166 9.97 17.41 -17.82
CA GLU A 166 11.06 16.46 -18.03
C GLU A 166 11.81 16.24 -16.70
N LEU A 167 12.15 14.98 -16.42
CA LEU A 167 12.85 14.57 -15.20
C LEU A 167 14.29 15.07 -15.21
N THR A 168 14.71 15.74 -14.13
CA THR A 168 16.10 16.19 -13.95
C THR A 168 16.80 15.56 -12.76
N ASP A 169 16.03 15.17 -11.72
CA ASP A 169 16.60 14.56 -10.51
C ASP A 169 15.63 13.51 -9.94
N ILE A 170 15.88 12.25 -10.25
CA ILE A 170 15.11 11.11 -9.74
C ILE A 170 15.28 10.94 -8.21
N VAL A 171 16.44 11.29 -7.65
CA VAL A 171 16.69 11.18 -6.23
C VAL A 171 15.79 12.15 -5.46
N ALA A 172 15.67 13.39 -5.95
CA ALA A 172 14.75 14.37 -5.37
C ALA A 172 13.30 13.86 -5.40
N VAL A 173 12.85 13.23 -6.48
CA VAL A 173 11.52 12.64 -6.59
C VAL A 173 11.31 11.52 -5.56
N LEU A 174 12.27 10.63 -5.43
CA LEU A 174 12.17 9.49 -4.52
C LEU A 174 12.30 9.88 -3.04
N THR A 175 13.12 10.88 -2.70
CA THR A 175 13.45 11.20 -1.29
C THR A 175 12.74 12.43 -0.74
N GLN A 176 11.81 13.02 -1.46
CA GLN A 176 11.06 14.18 -1.00
C GLN A 176 10.25 13.88 0.28
N LYS A 177 10.08 14.92 1.10
CA LYS A 177 9.40 14.84 2.41
C LYS A 177 7.99 14.25 2.30
N THR A 178 7.23 14.60 1.25
CA THR A 178 5.88 14.08 0.99
C THR A 178 5.90 12.57 0.73
N ALA A 179 6.84 12.09 -0.08
CA ALA A 179 6.95 10.66 -0.38
C ALA A 179 7.25 9.86 0.90
N LEU A 180 8.20 10.32 1.70
CA LEU A 180 8.59 9.64 2.95
C LEU A 180 7.46 9.64 3.99
N ALA A 181 6.77 10.77 4.16
CA ALA A 181 5.64 10.87 5.10
C ALA A 181 4.47 9.97 4.67
N THR A 182 4.09 10.02 3.40
CA THR A 182 3.01 9.19 2.86
C THR A 182 3.37 7.70 2.92
N PHE A 183 4.59 7.34 2.56
CA PHE A 183 5.04 5.95 2.60
C PHE A 183 5.02 5.36 4.02
N THR A 184 5.58 6.06 4.99
CA THR A 184 5.62 5.56 6.38
C THR A 184 4.23 5.41 6.98
N HIS A 185 3.34 6.37 6.71
CA HIS A 185 1.95 6.29 7.15
C HIS A 185 1.20 5.12 6.48
N THR A 186 1.38 4.94 5.16
CA THR A 186 0.76 3.84 4.41
C THR A 186 1.25 2.48 4.90
N MET A 187 2.54 2.32 5.21
CA MET A 187 3.08 1.06 5.76
C MET A 187 2.53 0.76 7.16
N ALA A 188 2.43 1.76 8.02
CA ALA A 188 1.81 1.61 9.34
C ALA A 188 0.34 1.19 9.21
N PHE A 189 -0.40 1.81 8.29
CA PHE A 189 -1.80 1.49 8.03
C PHE A 189 -1.98 0.11 7.38
N ALA A 190 -1.06 -0.31 6.52
CA ALA A 190 -1.06 -1.67 5.95
C ALA A 190 -0.86 -2.74 7.03
N ALA A 191 0.03 -2.50 7.99
CA ALA A 191 0.20 -3.39 9.14
C ALA A 191 -1.07 -3.45 10.02
N PHE A 192 -1.69 -2.28 10.28
CA PHE A 192 -2.96 -2.19 11.01
C PHE A 192 -4.08 -2.99 10.32
N THR A 193 -4.26 -2.79 9.02
CA THR A 193 -5.28 -3.47 8.21
C THR A 193 -5.08 -4.98 8.18
N ALA A 194 -3.85 -5.42 7.97
CA ALA A 194 -3.53 -6.85 7.94
C ALA A 194 -3.67 -7.51 9.32
N GLY A 195 -3.30 -6.80 10.39
CA GLY A 195 -3.53 -7.26 11.76
C GLY A 195 -5.03 -7.41 12.05
N ALA A 196 -5.84 -6.43 11.67
CA ALA A 196 -7.30 -6.47 11.80
C ALA A 196 -7.92 -7.59 10.96
N PHE A 197 -7.46 -7.78 9.73
CA PHE A 197 -7.87 -8.88 8.85
C PHE A 197 -7.55 -10.24 9.49
N MET A 198 -6.33 -10.43 9.96
CA MET A 198 -5.91 -11.69 10.61
C MET A 198 -6.71 -11.94 11.90
N ALA A 199 -6.90 -10.93 12.72
CA ALA A 199 -7.69 -11.02 13.95
C ALA A 199 -9.17 -11.31 13.66
N GLY A 200 -9.76 -10.63 12.68
CA GLY A 200 -11.15 -10.81 12.27
C GLY A 200 -11.42 -12.22 11.76
N VAL A 201 -10.60 -12.72 10.83
CA VAL A 201 -10.72 -14.09 10.30
C VAL A 201 -10.54 -15.12 11.41
N SER A 202 -9.52 -14.94 12.27
CA SER A 202 -9.26 -15.85 13.38
C SER A 202 -10.41 -15.85 14.40
N GLY A 203 -10.88 -14.66 14.80
CA GLY A 203 -11.97 -14.51 15.77
C GLY A 203 -13.28 -15.11 15.25
N TRP A 204 -13.62 -14.84 13.99
CA TRP A 204 -14.84 -15.38 13.37
C TRP A 204 -14.84 -16.92 13.29
N LEU A 205 -13.70 -17.54 12.94
CA LEU A 205 -13.59 -19.01 12.92
C LEU A 205 -13.55 -19.61 14.32
N LEU A 206 -12.92 -18.96 15.30
CA LEU A 206 -12.92 -19.37 16.70
C LEU A 206 -14.33 -19.35 17.32
N ALA A 207 -15.13 -18.35 17.01
CA ALA A 207 -16.52 -18.29 17.43
C ALA A 207 -17.35 -19.48 16.92
N ARG A 208 -16.92 -20.06 15.79
CA ARG A 208 -17.48 -21.31 15.23
C ARG A 208 -16.81 -22.59 15.72
N LYS A 209 -15.95 -22.50 16.74
CA LYS A 209 -15.22 -23.63 17.36
C LYS A 209 -14.37 -24.42 16.34
N ARG A 210 -13.79 -23.73 15.33
CA ARG A 210 -12.95 -24.35 14.32
C ARG A 210 -11.48 -24.11 14.62
N HIS A 211 -10.64 -25.15 14.48
CA HIS A 211 -9.17 -25.07 14.48
C HIS A 211 -8.54 -24.21 15.59
N GLU A 212 -9.02 -24.33 16.83
CA GLU A 212 -8.63 -23.45 17.96
C GLU A 212 -7.12 -23.36 18.17
N GLU A 213 -6.40 -24.49 18.05
CA GLU A 213 -4.96 -24.53 18.24
C GLU A 213 -4.17 -23.65 17.26
N VAL A 214 -4.68 -23.50 16.04
CA VAL A 214 -4.07 -22.71 14.96
C VAL A 214 -4.48 -21.26 15.06
N LEU A 215 -5.75 -21.00 15.41
CA LEU A 215 -6.34 -19.67 15.32
C LEU A 215 -6.15 -18.81 16.59
N LYS A 216 -5.96 -19.41 17.78
CA LYS A 216 -5.64 -18.63 18.99
C LYS A 216 -4.31 -17.87 18.86
N PRO A 217 -3.19 -18.49 18.40
CA PRO A 217 -1.95 -17.76 18.17
C PRO A 217 -2.07 -16.66 17.10
N THR A 218 -2.82 -16.90 16.01
CA THR A 218 -2.99 -15.90 14.95
C THR A 218 -3.92 -14.76 15.36
N LEU A 219 -4.95 -15.03 16.17
CA LEU A 219 -5.76 -13.97 16.79
C LEU A 219 -4.88 -13.06 17.66
N LYS A 220 -4.05 -13.66 18.53
CA LYS A 220 -3.12 -12.90 19.38
C LYS A 220 -2.14 -12.06 18.53
N LEU A 221 -1.55 -12.68 17.51
CA LEU A 221 -0.63 -11.97 16.61
C LEU A 221 -1.34 -10.79 15.92
N GLY A 222 -2.54 -11.01 15.37
CA GLY A 222 -3.33 -9.96 14.72
C GLY A 222 -3.66 -8.81 15.67
N LEU A 223 -4.13 -9.11 16.89
CA LEU A 223 -4.47 -8.08 17.89
C LEU A 223 -3.22 -7.29 18.34
N VAL A 224 -2.09 -7.94 18.57
CA VAL A 224 -0.83 -7.25 18.90
C VAL A 224 -0.39 -6.36 17.74
N THR A 225 -0.49 -6.84 16.50
CA THR A 225 -0.16 -6.04 15.31
C THR A 225 -1.06 -4.82 15.21
N VAL A 226 -2.38 -4.96 15.43
CA VAL A 226 -3.32 -3.83 15.44
C VAL A 226 -2.93 -2.82 16.50
N LEU A 227 -2.66 -3.26 17.74
CA LEU A 227 -2.34 -2.35 18.83
C LEU A 227 -1.06 -1.54 18.57
N VAL A 228 0.01 -2.23 18.14
CA VAL A 228 1.31 -1.59 17.85
C VAL A 228 1.19 -0.65 16.65
N SER A 229 0.60 -1.11 15.56
CA SER A 229 0.45 -0.29 14.35
C SER A 229 -0.49 0.88 14.55
N PHE A 230 -1.52 0.78 15.40
CA PHE A 230 -2.40 1.90 15.76
C PHE A 230 -1.61 3.09 16.34
N LEU A 231 -0.69 2.82 17.25
CA LEU A 231 0.17 3.87 17.83
C LEU A 231 1.08 4.50 16.74
N ILE A 232 1.63 3.67 15.85
CA ILE A 232 2.48 4.15 14.76
C ILE A 232 1.67 4.97 13.75
N VAL A 233 0.44 4.54 13.43
CA VAL A 233 -0.50 5.28 12.55
C VAL A 233 -0.79 6.68 13.12
N GLY A 234 -1.00 6.81 14.43
CA GLY A 234 -1.21 8.11 15.07
C GLY A 234 -0.02 9.06 14.87
N VAL A 235 1.20 8.58 15.14
CA VAL A 235 2.43 9.39 14.99
C VAL A 235 2.71 9.75 13.53
N THR A 236 2.62 8.77 12.63
CA THR A 236 2.89 9.00 11.19
C THR A 236 1.78 9.80 10.52
N GLY A 237 0.54 9.70 11.01
CA GLY A 237 -0.59 10.49 10.56
C GLY A 237 -0.44 11.97 10.89
N ASP A 238 -0.05 12.30 12.13
CA ASP A 238 0.27 13.68 12.53
C ASP A 238 1.39 14.26 11.65
N TRP A 239 2.47 13.52 11.44
CA TRP A 239 3.53 13.96 10.54
C TRP A 239 3.04 14.20 9.11
N SER A 240 2.26 13.27 8.54
CA SER A 240 1.70 13.38 7.20
C SER A 240 0.76 14.60 7.09
N ALA A 241 -0.08 14.85 8.11
CA ALA A 241 -0.97 16.01 8.15
C ALA A 241 -0.19 17.33 8.16
N ARG A 242 0.90 17.44 8.95
CA ARG A 242 1.76 18.62 8.95
C ARG A 242 2.41 18.88 7.60
N VAL A 243 2.95 17.83 6.95
CA VAL A 243 3.51 17.95 5.59
C VAL A 243 2.44 18.39 4.59
N MET A 244 1.22 17.85 4.68
CA MET A 244 0.10 18.24 3.85
C MET A 244 -0.29 19.71 4.05
N THR A 245 -0.34 20.18 5.29
CA THR A 245 -0.66 21.57 5.62
C THR A 245 0.38 22.54 5.05
N GLU A 246 1.67 22.16 5.08
CA GLU A 246 2.77 22.98 4.54
C GLU A 246 2.73 23.03 3.00
N GLN A 247 2.46 21.91 2.34
CA GLN A 247 2.63 21.77 0.88
C GLN A 247 1.34 21.91 0.08
N GLN A 248 0.19 21.61 0.69
CA GLN A 248 -1.13 21.60 0.06
C GLN A 248 -2.18 22.27 0.96
N PRO A 249 -2.02 23.58 1.33
CA PRO A 249 -2.90 24.24 2.29
C PRO A 249 -4.37 24.23 1.85
N MET A 250 -4.66 24.41 0.56
CA MET A 250 -6.03 24.35 0.04
C MET A 250 -6.66 22.97 0.14
N LYS A 251 -5.86 21.92 -0.04
CA LYS A 251 -6.31 20.55 0.12
C LYS A 251 -6.64 20.26 1.60
N MET A 252 -5.82 20.78 2.51
CA MET A 252 -6.07 20.64 3.94
C MET A 252 -7.31 21.44 4.37
N ALA A 253 -7.47 22.67 3.89
CA ALA A 253 -8.66 23.47 4.13
C ALA A 253 -9.94 22.76 3.65
N ALA A 254 -9.89 22.12 2.48
CA ALA A 254 -11.01 21.34 1.97
C ALA A 254 -11.30 20.10 2.83
N ALA A 255 -10.27 19.41 3.33
CA ALA A 255 -10.43 18.26 4.21
C ALA A 255 -11.06 18.63 5.57
N GLU A 256 -10.74 19.82 6.08
CA GLU A 256 -11.26 20.36 7.34
C GLU A 256 -12.57 21.15 7.18
N ALA A 257 -13.10 21.25 5.96
CA ALA A 257 -14.27 22.06 5.62
C ALA A 257 -14.13 23.54 6.07
N LEU A 258 -12.94 24.13 5.85
CA LEU A 258 -12.65 25.54 6.15
C LEU A 258 -12.98 26.38 4.93
N TYR A 259 -14.07 27.12 4.99
CA TYR A 259 -14.50 28.03 3.92
C TYR A 259 -13.92 29.44 4.08
N ASP A 260 -13.70 29.88 5.32
CA ASP A 260 -13.16 31.21 5.62
C ASP A 260 -11.70 31.12 6.06
N THR A 261 -10.86 32.02 5.52
CA THR A 261 -9.46 32.13 5.90
C THR A 261 -9.32 32.62 7.33
N GLN A 262 -8.67 31.82 8.19
CA GLN A 262 -8.40 32.22 9.58
C GLN A 262 -7.04 31.72 10.06
N ASN A 263 -6.42 32.47 10.97
CA ASN A 263 -5.20 32.04 11.64
C ASN A 263 -5.54 31.12 12.81
N GLY A 264 -4.75 30.02 12.97
CA GLY A 264 -4.98 29.07 14.04
C GLY A 264 -6.32 28.32 13.90
N ALA A 265 -6.71 27.99 12.66
CA ALA A 265 -7.92 27.23 12.39
C ALA A 265 -8.05 25.99 13.28
N PRO A 266 -9.22 25.72 13.88
CA PRO A 266 -9.41 24.56 14.72
C PRO A 266 -9.40 23.28 13.88
N PHE A 267 -8.95 22.20 14.49
CA PHE A 267 -9.07 20.85 13.91
C PHE A 267 -10.50 20.33 14.05
N SER A 268 -11.11 19.89 12.96
CA SER A 268 -12.46 19.35 12.96
C SER A 268 -12.46 17.83 13.02
N LEU A 269 -13.06 17.25 14.07
CA LEU A 269 -13.27 15.81 14.15
C LEU A 269 -14.43 15.33 13.27
N LEU A 270 -15.43 16.16 13.13
CA LEU A 270 -16.61 15.91 12.29
C LEU A 270 -17.23 17.25 11.93
N THR A 271 -17.45 17.46 10.62
CA THR A 271 -18.20 18.61 10.13
C THR A 271 -19.49 18.12 9.48
N ILE A 272 -20.61 18.67 9.93
CA ILE A 272 -21.94 18.44 9.36
C ILE A 272 -22.44 19.77 8.86
N GLY A 273 -22.66 19.90 7.55
CA GLY A 273 -23.10 21.12 6.93
C GLY A 273 -23.58 20.91 5.50
N THR A 274 -24.14 21.95 4.91
CA THR A 274 -24.49 22.01 3.49
C THR A 274 -23.28 22.48 2.70
N LEU A 275 -23.15 22.00 1.47
CA LEU A 275 -22.10 22.40 0.51
C LEU A 275 -22.59 23.64 -0.30
N ASP A 276 -23.08 24.66 0.37
CA ASP A 276 -23.58 25.88 -0.27
C ASP A 276 -22.46 26.87 -0.52
#